data_21aff8e50fb27bf65b101bd0a9692f12
#
_entry.id   21aff8e50fb27bf65b101bd0a9692f12
#
_cell.length_a   1.000
_cell.length_b   1.000
_cell.length_c   1.000
_cell.angle_alpha   90.00
_cell.angle_beta   90.00
_cell.angle_gamma   90.00
#
_symmetry.space_group_name_H-M   'P 1'
#
loop_
_entity.id
_entity.type
_entity.pdbx_description
1 polymer ?
#
loop_
_entity_poly.entity_id
_entity_poly.type
_entity_poly.pdbx_seq_one_letter_code
_entity_poly.pdbx_strand_id
1 'polypeptide(L)'
;MASKSGRTNQNADPNSRQARIAEMRRAEKIRERRNKAIAITAASAIVVGLVGFGTWVLIDQKQAEERKQAAAEKIRKEAEEIRQKPVEGEQLWDVKKLGRNHVETPVKYEMNPPIGGDHHPRWMNCNGDVYKNPVPEVNAVHSLEHGAVWVTYNEKAPKADVDKLAATVGKTPYTLMSPVKEQTGSIMLSAWGKQLTVDSADDPRVTQFFTKYVQGEQTPEPGAACTSGLAGK
;
A
#
# COMPACT_ATOMS: atom_id res chain seq x y z
N MET A 1 21.17 -122.43 8.78
CA MET A 1 20.66 -121.66 9.91
C MET A 1 20.62 -120.18 9.46
N ALA A 2 19.48 -119.54 9.50
CA ALA A 2 19.17 -118.23 8.95
C ALA A 2 19.69 -117.04 9.78
N SER A 3 20.26 -116.04 9.16
CA SER A 3 20.45 -114.79 9.80
C SER A 3 19.80 -113.64 8.90
N LYS A 4 18.82 -112.99 9.45
CA LYS A 4 18.08 -111.93 8.85
C LYS A 4 18.90 -110.63 8.93
N SER A 5 19.15 -110.02 7.77
CA SER A 5 19.64 -108.67 7.62
C SER A 5 18.50 -107.65 7.93
N GLY A 6 18.74 -106.84 8.90
CA GLY A 6 17.87 -105.67 9.20
C GLY A 6 18.23 -104.45 8.33
N ARG A 7 17.36 -104.10 7.41
CA ARG A 7 17.42 -102.78 6.68
C ARG A 7 16.94 -101.72 7.59
N THR A 8 17.80 -100.80 7.98
CA THR A 8 17.41 -99.52 8.56
C THR A 8 16.92 -98.58 7.45
N ASN A 9 15.64 -98.31 7.48
CA ASN A 9 14.96 -97.39 6.56
C ASN A 9 15.19 -95.96 7.05
N GLN A 10 16.08 -95.19 6.41
CA GLN A 10 16.22 -93.78 6.63
C GLN A 10 15.18 -93.07 5.75
N ASN A 11 13.94 -93.04 6.21
CA ASN A 11 12.95 -92.10 5.67
C ASN A 11 13.28 -90.69 6.21
N ALA A 12 14.15 -89.95 5.54
CA ALA A 12 14.21 -88.51 5.68
C ALA A 12 12.89 -87.98 5.21
N ASP A 13 12.07 -87.46 6.14
CA ASP A 13 10.75 -86.88 5.86
C ASP A 13 10.84 -85.70 4.86
N PRO A 14 10.42 -85.89 3.59
CA PRO A 14 10.49 -84.84 2.59
C PRO A 14 9.55 -83.69 2.94
N ASN A 15 8.66 -83.85 3.90
CA ASN A 15 7.65 -82.91 4.30
C ASN A 15 8.22 -81.76 5.14
N SER A 16 9.33 -81.96 5.90
CA SER A 16 9.89 -80.94 6.78
C SER A 16 10.53 -79.76 5.99
N ARG A 17 11.18 -80.04 4.88
CA ARG A 17 11.83 -78.99 4.04
C ARG A 17 10.81 -78.19 3.21
N GLN A 18 9.82 -78.91 2.66
CA GLN A 18 8.74 -78.31 1.91
C GLN A 18 7.82 -77.43 2.82
N ALA A 19 7.53 -77.95 4.04
CA ALA A 19 6.76 -77.22 5.02
C ALA A 19 7.45 -75.88 5.44
N ARG A 20 8.77 -75.93 5.71
CA ARG A 20 9.56 -74.72 6.02
C ARG A 20 9.59 -73.71 4.86
N ILE A 21 9.73 -74.21 3.64
CA ILE A 21 9.69 -73.30 2.44
C ILE A 21 8.30 -72.72 2.28
N ALA A 22 7.22 -73.43 2.50
CA ALA A 22 5.86 -72.94 2.42
C ALA A 22 5.56 -71.91 3.53
N GLU A 23 6.10 -72.16 4.75
CA GLU A 23 5.96 -71.22 5.86
C GLU A 23 6.73 -69.87 5.61
N MET A 24 7.97 -69.98 5.13
CA MET A 24 8.75 -68.80 4.73
C MET A 24 8.04 -67.98 3.61
N ARG A 25 7.52 -68.62 2.60
CA ARG A 25 6.76 -68.00 1.53
C ARG A 25 5.46 -67.38 2.04
N ARG A 26 4.77 -67.94 3.02
CA ARG A 26 3.60 -67.37 3.67
C ARG A 26 4.00 -66.16 4.49
N ALA A 27 5.05 -66.23 5.28
CA ALA A 27 5.56 -65.12 6.06
C ALA A 27 6.01 -63.94 5.18
N GLU A 28 6.68 -64.24 4.07
CA GLU A 28 7.11 -63.23 3.08
C GLU A 28 5.92 -62.53 2.41
N LYS A 29 4.91 -63.27 1.98
CA LYS A 29 3.66 -62.70 1.43
C LYS A 29 2.90 -61.82 2.45
N ILE A 30 2.86 -62.23 3.71
CA ILE A 30 2.24 -61.43 4.78
C ILE A 30 3.02 -60.15 5.00
N ARG A 31 4.34 -60.21 5.04
CA ARG A 31 5.24 -59.08 5.19
C ARG A 31 5.10 -58.09 4.00
N GLU A 32 5.03 -58.62 2.79
CA GLU A 32 4.86 -57.85 1.57
C GLU A 32 3.49 -57.13 1.54
N ARG A 33 2.41 -57.84 1.90
CA ARG A 33 1.06 -57.24 2.02
C ARG A 33 1.02 -56.15 3.09
N ARG A 34 1.65 -56.38 4.24
CA ARG A 34 1.74 -55.38 5.32
C ARG A 34 2.52 -54.15 4.88
N ASN A 35 3.66 -54.33 4.22
CA ASN A 35 4.47 -53.22 3.73
C ASN A 35 3.73 -52.41 2.63
N LYS A 36 3.03 -53.10 1.73
CA LYS A 36 2.16 -52.43 0.73
C LYS A 36 1.02 -51.63 1.39
N ALA A 37 0.37 -52.21 2.40
CA ALA A 37 -0.69 -51.51 3.13
C ALA A 37 -0.14 -50.26 3.86
N ILE A 38 1.01 -50.39 4.54
CA ILE A 38 1.66 -49.24 5.20
C ILE A 38 2.06 -48.17 4.19
N ALA A 39 2.61 -48.55 3.04
CA ALA A 39 2.98 -47.59 1.99
C ALA A 39 1.76 -46.85 1.42
N ILE A 40 0.66 -47.56 1.18
CA ILE A 40 -0.60 -46.95 0.69
C ILE A 40 -1.18 -45.98 1.73
N THR A 41 -1.24 -46.38 3.01
CA THR A 41 -1.78 -45.52 4.07
C THR A 41 -0.91 -44.28 4.29
N ALA A 42 0.42 -44.42 4.27
CA ALA A 42 1.33 -43.30 4.37
C ALA A 42 1.17 -42.31 3.18
N ALA A 43 1.11 -42.84 1.95
CA ALA A 43 0.90 -42.03 0.75
C ALA A 43 -0.46 -41.29 0.80
N SER A 44 -1.52 -41.98 1.23
CA SER A 44 -2.85 -41.39 1.36
C SER A 44 -2.86 -40.25 2.42
N ALA A 45 -2.18 -40.45 3.56
CA ALA A 45 -2.10 -39.43 4.60
C ALA A 45 -1.34 -38.17 4.12
N ILE A 46 -0.28 -38.36 3.33
CA ILE A 46 0.47 -37.23 2.73
C ILE A 46 -0.42 -36.44 1.75
N VAL A 47 -1.15 -37.13 0.87
CA VAL A 47 -2.03 -36.50 -0.10
C VAL A 47 -3.14 -35.70 0.60
N VAL A 48 -3.80 -36.29 1.60
CA VAL A 48 -4.83 -35.60 2.39
C VAL A 48 -4.24 -34.40 3.14
N GLY A 49 -3.03 -34.55 3.70
CA GLY A 49 -2.33 -33.42 4.36
C GLY A 49 -2.00 -32.29 3.40
N LEU A 50 -1.51 -32.57 2.20
CA LEU A 50 -1.20 -31.56 1.19
C LEU A 50 -2.45 -30.85 0.67
N VAL A 51 -3.52 -31.60 0.40
CA VAL A 51 -4.81 -31.01 -0.02
C VAL A 51 -5.41 -30.14 1.09
N GLY A 52 -5.40 -30.64 2.34
CA GLY A 52 -5.89 -29.88 3.50
C GLY A 52 -5.08 -28.62 3.75
N PHE A 53 -3.76 -28.69 3.67
CA PHE A 53 -2.88 -27.52 3.80
C PHE A 53 -3.09 -26.52 2.64
N GLY A 54 -3.16 -27.02 1.40
CA GLY A 54 -3.42 -26.17 0.23
C GLY A 54 -4.75 -25.42 0.31
N THR A 55 -5.82 -26.12 0.72
CA THR A 55 -7.14 -25.47 0.89
C THR A 55 -7.13 -24.48 2.05
N TRP A 56 -6.45 -24.78 3.15
CA TRP A 56 -6.30 -23.84 4.26
C TRP A 56 -5.57 -22.56 3.85
N VAL A 57 -4.44 -22.68 3.12
CA VAL A 57 -3.69 -21.52 2.61
C VAL A 57 -4.56 -20.66 1.68
N LEU A 58 -5.32 -21.29 0.78
CA LEU A 58 -6.20 -20.55 -0.13
C LEU A 58 -7.34 -19.81 0.61
N ILE A 59 -7.92 -20.44 1.64
CA ILE A 59 -8.96 -19.81 2.46
C ILE A 59 -8.37 -18.65 3.25
N ASP A 60 -7.19 -18.81 3.85
CA ASP A 60 -6.51 -17.77 4.62
C ASP A 60 -6.14 -16.57 3.75
N GLN A 61 -5.60 -16.81 2.56
CA GLN A 61 -5.32 -15.76 1.57
C GLN A 61 -6.60 -15.00 1.16
N LYS A 62 -7.68 -15.74 0.87
CA LYS A 62 -8.96 -15.11 0.51
C LYS A 62 -9.50 -14.24 1.64
N GLN A 63 -9.48 -14.72 2.87
CA GLN A 63 -9.91 -13.92 4.05
C GLN A 63 -9.02 -12.69 4.26
N ALA A 64 -7.70 -12.81 4.05
CA ALA A 64 -6.78 -11.68 4.14
C ALA A 64 -7.08 -10.61 3.08
N GLU A 65 -7.38 -11.01 1.85
CA GLU A 65 -7.78 -10.08 0.79
C GLU A 65 -9.14 -9.41 1.08
N GLU A 66 -10.13 -10.17 1.55
CA GLU A 66 -11.43 -9.62 1.96
C GLU A 66 -11.30 -8.59 3.08
N ARG A 67 -10.44 -8.85 4.09
CA ARG A 67 -10.15 -7.88 5.17
C ARG A 67 -9.47 -6.62 4.65
N LYS A 68 -8.52 -6.74 3.72
CA LYS A 68 -7.85 -5.58 3.09
C LYS A 68 -8.84 -4.75 2.28
N GLN A 69 -9.72 -5.39 1.50
CA GLN A 69 -10.75 -4.71 0.71
C GLN A 69 -11.75 -4.00 1.61
N ALA A 70 -12.23 -4.64 2.67
CA ALA A 70 -13.14 -4.03 3.64
C ALA A 70 -12.51 -2.83 4.35
N ALA A 71 -11.22 -2.93 4.74
CA ALA A 71 -10.48 -1.82 5.35
C ALA A 71 -10.29 -0.66 4.36
N ALA A 72 -9.95 -0.95 3.11
CA ALA A 72 -9.80 0.07 2.06
C ALA A 72 -11.14 0.77 1.75
N GLU A 73 -12.24 0.02 1.71
CA GLU A 73 -13.57 0.59 1.50
C GLU A 73 -14.00 1.49 2.66
N LYS A 74 -13.69 1.09 3.90
CA LYS A 74 -13.96 1.92 5.08
C LYS A 74 -13.19 3.25 5.01
N ILE A 75 -11.89 3.20 4.72
CA ILE A 75 -11.06 4.40 4.56
C ILE A 75 -11.60 5.29 3.43
N ARG A 76 -12.03 4.71 2.31
CA ARG A 76 -12.62 5.47 1.20
C ARG A 76 -13.91 6.17 1.60
N LYS A 77 -14.81 5.50 2.34
CA LYS A 77 -16.06 6.11 2.83
C LYS A 77 -15.78 7.24 3.81
N GLU A 78 -14.86 7.05 4.76
CA GLU A 78 -14.45 8.09 5.70
C GLU A 78 -13.84 9.31 4.98
N ALA A 79 -12.99 9.08 3.97
CA ALA A 79 -12.43 10.15 3.16
C ALA A 79 -13.51 10.88 2.37
N GLU A 80 -14.51 10.18 1.83
CA GLU A 80 -15.62 10.79 1.11
C GLU A 80 -16.48 11.65 2.04
N GLU A 81 -16.79 11.19 3.24
CA GLU A 81 -17.48 11.98 4.26
C GLU A 81 -16.72 13.25 4.62
N ILE A 82 -15.38 13.18 4.74
CA ILE A 82 -14.52 14.32 4.99
C ILE A 82 -14.58 15.31 3.82
N ARG A 83 -14.53 14.84 2.57
CA ARG A 83 -14.60 15.70 1.38
C ARG A 83 -15.88 16.51 1.29
N GLN A 84 -16.99 15.96 1.73
CA GLN A 84 -18.29 16.64 1.70
C GLN A 84 -18.44 17.70 2.79
N LYS A 85 -17.66 17.62 3.88
CA LYS A 85 -17.73 18.59 4.97
C LYS A 85 -16.90 19.85 4.64
N PRO A 86 -17.40 21.06 5.00
CA PRO A 86 -16.57 22.27 4.94
C PRO A 86 -15.39 22.14 5.93
N VAL A 87 -14.22 22.69 5.56
CA VAL A 87 -13.11 22.82 6.50
C VAL A 87 -13.33 24.11 7.29
N GLU A 88 -13.42 24.01 8.60
CA GLU A 88 -13.70 25.18 9.44
C GLU A 88 -12.61 26.26 9.28
N GLY A 89 -13.03 27.51 9.02
CA GLY A 89 -12.13 28.64 8.85
C GLY A 89 -11.37 28.66 7.52
N GLU A 90 -11.71 27.77 6.56
CA GLU A 90 -11.17 27.88 5.21
C GLU A 90 -11.69 29.12 4.50
N GLN A 91 -10.83 29.72 3.70
CA GLN A 91 -11.19 30.81 2.78
C GLN A 91 -11.44 30.23 1.40
N LEU A 92 -12.52 30.67 0.76
CA LEU A 92 -13.02 30.16 -0.51
C LEU A 92 -13.09 31.28 -1.54
N TRP A 93 -12.56 31.05 -2.72
CA TRP A 93 -12.70 31.92 -3.87
C TRP A 93 -13.47 31.23 -4.98
N ASP A 94 -14.18 32.02 -5.77
CA ASP A 94 -14.86 31.54 -6.95
C ASP A 94 -13.84 31.14 -8.01
N VAL A 95 -13.61 29.84 -8.16
CA VAL A 95 -12.64 29.27 -9.09
C VAL A 95 -12.88 29.67 -10.55
N LYS A 96 -14.13 30.02 -10.90
CA LYS A 96 -14.50 30.48 -12.25
C LYS A 96 -13.97 31.87 -12.57
N LYS A 97 -13.63 32.66 -11.54
CA LYS A 97 -13.09 34.02 -11.69
C LYS A 97 -11.56 34.04 -11.67
N LEU A 98 -10.91 32.93 -11.36
CA LEU A 98 -9.45 32.82 -11.40
C LEU A 98 -9.00 32.65 -12.85
N GLY A 99 -8.02 33.44 -13.28
CA GLY A 99 -7.36 33.29 -14.57
C GLY A 99 -6.65 31.91 -14.63
N ARG A 100 -6.48 31.43 -15.84
CA ARG A 100 -5.80 30.15 -16.12
C ARG A 100 -4.87 30.27 -17.32
N ASN A 101 -4.43 31.47 -17.65
CA ASN A 101 -3.56 31.68 -18.79
C ASN A 101 -2.12 31.33 -18.38
N HIS A 102 -1.44 30.59 -19.24
CA HIS A 102 -0.01 30.41 -19.13
C HIS A 102 0.72 31.64 -19.65
N VAL A 103 1.44 32.30 -18.76
CA VAL A 103 2.16 33.56 -19.06
C VAL A 103 3.61 33.49 -18.57
N GLU A 104 4.50 34.09 -19.32
CA GLU A 104 5.93 34.20 -18.93
C GLU A 104 6.24 35.58 -18.30
N THR A 105 5.25 36.46 -18.25
CA THR A 105 5.36 37.79 -17.62
C THR A 105 5.07 37.72 -16.12
N PRO A 106 5.59 38.63 -15.31
CA PRO A 106 5.27 38.74 -13.90
C PRO A 106 3.76 38.84 -13.65
N VAL A 107 3.24 38.06 -12.72
CA VAL A 107 1.86 38.08 -12.26
C VAL A 107 1.81 38.68 -10.86
N LYS A 108 0.89 39.61 -10.63
CA LYS A 108 0.61 40.14 -9.30
C LYS A 108 -0.62 39.44 -8.74
N TYR A 109 -0.43 38.70 -7.68
CA TYR A 109 -1.52 38.03 -6.98
C TYR A 109 -2.06 38.91 -5.84
N GLU A 110 -3.35 38.78 -5.56
CA GLU A 110 -4.01 39.49 -4.45
C GLU A 110 -3.77 38.80 -3.10
N MET A 111 -3.53 37.46 -3.12
CA MET A 111 -3.26 36.64 -1.94
C MET A 111 -1.80 36.26 -1.88
N ASN A 112 -1.27 36.14 -0.67
CA ASN A 112 0.08 35.67 -0.40
C ASN A 112 0.06 34.60 0.74
N PRO A 113 0.31 33.32 0.43
CA PRO A 113 0.62 32.77 -0.90
C PRO A 113 -0.61 32.78 -1.84
N PRO A 114 -0.38 32.79 -3.16
CA PRO A 114 -1.45 32.75 -4.15
C PRO A 114 -2.20 31.42 -4.15
N ILE A 115 -3.46 31.46 -4.58
CA ILE A 115 -4.39 30.32 -4.60
C ILE A 115 -4.85 29.94 -6.01
N GLY A 116 -4.31 30.56 -7.04
CA GLY A 116 -4.71 30.40 -8.43
C GLY A 116 -4.52 31.69 -9.21
N GLY A 117 -4.89 31.70 -10.46
CA GLY A 117 -4.73 32.83 -11.37
C GLY A 117 -3.81 32.49 -12.55
N ASP A 118 -3.55 33.49 -13.40
CA ASP A 118 -2.59 33.34 -14.48
C ASP A 118 -1.22 32.97 -13.94
N HIS A 119 -0.49 32.06 -14.60
CA HIS A 119 0.69 31.47 -14.06
C HIS A 119 1.68 31.03 -15.15
N HIS A 120 2.89 30.62 -14.75
CA HIS A 120 3.93 30.21 -15.69
C HIS A 120 3.63 28.82 -16.28
N PRO A 121 3.94 28.54 -17.58
CA PRO A 121 3.68 27.23 -18.22
C PRO A 121 4.47 26.06 -17.64
N ARG A 122 5.46 26.28 -16.77
CA ARG A 122 6.18 25.23 -16.05
C ARG A 122 5.77 25.24 -14.59
N TRP A 123 5.42 24.07 -14.05
CA TRP A 123 5.04 23.87 -12.65
C TRP A 123 6.26 23.60 -11.75
N MET A 124 6.10 23.76 -10.45
CA MET A 124 7.01 23.16 -9.46
C MET A 124 6.73 21.68 -9.33
N ASN A 125 7.75 20.83 -9.13
CA ASN A 125 7.48 19.46 -8.72
C ASN A 125 6.61 19.46 -7.47
N CYS A 126 5.57 18.61 -7.46
CA CYS A 126 4.56 18.54 -6.41
C CYS A 126 4.19 17.10 -6.02
N ASN A 127 5.13 16.20 -6.12
CA ASN A 127 4.92 14.79 -5.74
C ASN A 127 5.50 14.49 -4.34
N GLY A 128 5.14 15.33 -3.35
CA GLY A 128 5.71 15.26 -2.01
C GLY A 128 7.00 16.08 -1.86
N ASP A 129 7.18 17.12 -2.67
CA ASP A 129 8.42 17.89 -2.72
C ASP A 129 8.49 18.92 -1.60
N VAL A 130 9.56 18.86 -0.80
CA VAL A 130 9.83 19.81 0.30
C VAL A 130 11.01 20.67 -0.07
N TYR A 131 10.73 21.95 -0.32
CA TYR A 131 11.71 22.96 -0.69
C TYR A 131 12.24 23.72 0.52
N LYS A 132 13.55 23.87 0.63
CA LYS A 132 14.21 24.62 1.72
C LYS A 132 14.22 26.13 1.49
N ASN A 133 14.08 26.53 0.24
CA ASN A 133 14.04 27.94 -0.19
C ASN A 133 12.68 28.30 -0.76
N PRO A 134 12.30 29.60 -0.78
CA PRO A 134 11.13 30.05 -1.50
C PRO A 134 11.13 29.59 -2.95
N VAL A 135 9.98 29.18 -3.44
CA VAL A 135 9.78 28.82 -4.85
C VAL A 135 9.11 29.96 -5.60
N PRO A 136 9.28 30.06 -6.92
CA PRO A 136 8.55 31.05 -7.70
C PRO A 136 7.05 30.78 -7.62
N GLU A 137 6.29 31.78 -7.16
CA GLU A 137 4.84 31.66 -6.93
C GLU A 137 4.08 31.27 -8.19
N VAL A 138 4.45 31.87 -9.33
CA VAL A 138 3.82 31.58 -10.63
C VAL A 138 3.96 30.09 -11.05
N ASN A 139 5.01 29.43 -10.62
CA ASN A 139 5.23 28.00 -10.88
C ASN A 139 4.51 27.12 -9.84
N ALA A 140 4.44 27.57 -8.59
CA ALA A 140 3.66 26.88 -7.56
C ALA A 140 2.15 26.93 -7.86
N VAL A 141 1.64 28.07 -8.38
CA VAL A 141 0.24 28.20 -8.84
C VAL A 141 -0.09 27.19 -9.94
N HIS A 142 0.82 26.93 -10.87
CA HIS A 142 0.62 25.86 -11.86
C HIS A 142 0.50 24.48 -11.20
N SER A 143 1.27 24.23 -10.16
CA SER A 143 1.11 22.98 -9.38
C SER A 143 -0.27 22.88 -8.71
N LEU A 144 -0.83 24.01 -8.24
CA LEU A 144 -2.21 24.03 -7.72
C LEU A 144 -3.24 23.71 -8.82
N GLU A 145 -3.01 24.16 -10.06
CA GLU A 145 -3.86 23.83 -11.21
C GLU A 145 -3.89 22.32 -11.48
N HIS A 146 -2.75 21.63 -11.28
CA HIS A 146 -2.65 20.17 -11.37
C HIS A 146 -3.29 19.44 -10.17
N GLY A 147 -3.84 20.17 -9.19
CA GLY A 147 -4.51 19.61 -8.01
C GLY A 147 -3.60 19.38 -6.83
N ALA A 148 -2.46 20.05 -6.78
CA ALA A 148 -1.61 19.99 -5.60
C ALA A 148 -2.14 20.86 -4.45
N VAL A 149 -1.78 20.47 -3.23
CA VAL A 149 -1.84 21.31 -2.03
C VAL A 149 -0.43 21.82 -1.74
N TRP A 150 -0.31 23.14 -1.66
CA TRP A 150 0.92 23.82 -1.30
C TRP A 150 0.90 24.23 0.17
N VAL A 151 1.77 23.62 0.97
CA VAL A 151 1.99 23.98 2.37
C VAL A 151 3.07 25.05 2.43
N THR A 152 2.79 26.15 3.08
CA THR A 152 3.72 27.26 3.25
C THR A 152 3.89 27.63 4.71
N TYR A 153 5.06 28.14 5.04
CA TYR A 153 5.39 28.57 6.40
C TYR A 153 6.33 29.76 6.40
N ASN A 154 6.31 30.54 7.48
CA ASN A 154 7.25 31.61 7.71
C ASN A 154 8.07 31.38 8.99
N GLU A 155 8.91 32.34 9.38
CA GLU A 155 9.78 32.27 10.54
C GLU A 155 9.05 32.12 11.90
N LYS A 156 7.75 32.43 11.95
CA LYS A 156 6.93 32.28 13.16
C LYS A 156 6.46 30.84 13.37
N ALA A 157 6.54 29.99 12.37
CA ALA A 157 6.16 28.59 12.49
C ALA A 157 7.16 27.83 13.39
N PRO A 158 6.69 27.09 14.41
CA PRO A 158 7.57 26.25 15.21
C PRO A 158 8.29 25.20 14.37
N LYS A 159 9.59 25.06 14.58
CA LYS A 159 10.39 24.10 13.81
C LYS A 159 9.81 22.67 13.86
N ALA A 160 9.28 22.24 15.01
CA ALA A 160 8.67 20.93 15.17
C ALA A 160 7.46 20.74 14.25
N ASP A 161 6.63 21.78 14.07
CA ASP A 161 5.50 21.75 13.15
C ASP A 161 5.95 21.73 11.69
N VAL A 162 6.98 22.51 11.34
CA VAL A 162 7.59 22.50 10.00
C VAL A 162 8.13 21.10 9.67
N ASP A 163 8.88 20.46 10.57
CA ASP A 163 9.43 19.12 10.36
C ASP A 163 8.31 18.06 10.21
N LYS A 164 7.23 18.18 10.99
CA LYS A 164 6.08 17.29 10.94
C LYS A 164 5.29 17.43 9.62
N LEU A 165 5.05 18.68 9.19
CA LEU A 165 4.42 18.96 7.90
C LEU A 165 5.28 18.47 6.73
N ALA A 166 6.59 18.69 6.78
CA ALA A 166 7.52 18.17 5.78
C ALA A 166 7.47 16.64 5.68
N ALA A 167 7.38 15.93 6.82
CA ALA A 167 7.23 14.48 6.83
C ALA A 167 5.87 14.02 6.26
N THR A 168 4.80 14.79 6.44
CA THR A 168 3.48 14.52 5.88
C THR A 168 3.47 14.77 4.37
N VAL A 169 3.97 15.92 3.93
CA VAL A 169 4.11 16.28 2.52
C VAL A 169 4.96 15.25 1.78
N GLY A 170 6.12 14.88 2.33
CA GLY A 170 7.03 13.90 1.69
C GLY A 170 6.44 12.50 1.45
N LYS A 171 5.27 12.20 2.03
CA LYS A 171 4.55 10.93 1.86
C LYS A 171 3.26 11.06 1.06
N THR A 172 2.90 12.28 0.68
CA THR A 172 1.61 12.57 0.03
C THR A 172 1.84 13.08 -1.40
N PRO A 173 1.50 12.30 -2.41
CA PRO A 173 1.51 12.75 -3.80
C PRO A 173 0.61 14.00 -3.98
N TYR A 174 0.91 14.82 -4.98
CA TYR A 174 0.21 16.07 -5.23
C TYR A 174 0.26 17.02 -4.02
N THR A 175 1.44 17.12 -3.42
CA THR A 175 1.73 18.15 -2.42
C THR A 175 3.12 18.70 -2.63
N LEU A 176 3.30 19.95 -2.22
CA LEU A 176 4.61 20.59 -2.13
C LEU A 176 4.66 21.47 -0.88
N MET A 177 5.86 21.75 -0.39
CA MET A 177 6.07 22.61 0.77
C MET A 177 7.25 23.55 0.53
N SER A 178 7.08 24.81 0.89
CA SER A 178 8.17 25.81 0.84
C SER A 178 7.98 26.93 1.86
N PRO A 179 9.04 27.67 2.23
CA PRO A 179 8.91 28.89 2.99
C PRO A 179 8.29 30.02 2.13
N VAL A 180 7.42 30.86 2.75
CA VAL A 180 6.91 32.12 2.21
C VAL A 180 6.97 33.16 3.33
N LYS A 181 7.93 34.10 3.25
CA LYS A 181 8.24 35.01 4.37
C LYS A 181 7.11 35.96 4.72
N GLU A 182 6.46 36.54 3.69
CA GLU A 182 5.49 37.62 3.86
C GLU A 182 4.04 37.14 4.00
N GLN A 183 3.82 35.84 4.21
CA GLN A 183 2.47 35.32 4.43
C GLN A 183 1.92 35.75 5.80
N THR A 184 0.60 35.90 5.89
CA THR A 184 -0.09 36.38 7.10
C THR A 184 -0.08 35.37 8.24
N GLY A 185 -0.31 34.10 7.95
CA GLY A 185 -0.29 33.00 8.94
C GLY A 185 1.09 32.41 9.13
N SER A 186 1.33 31.79 10.27
CA SER A 186 2.57 31.03 10.51
C SER A 186 2.71 29.83 9.57
N ILE A 187 1.60 29.13 9.37
CA ILE A 187 1.43 27.97 8.48
C ILE A 187 0.17 28.17 7.66
N MET A 188 0.28 28.00 6.34
CA MET A 188 -0.87 28.11 5.43
C MET A 188 -0.88 26.92 4.46
N LEU A 189 -2.07 26.46 4.12
CA LEU A 189 -2.31 25.42 3.12
C LEU A 189 -3.13 26.04 1.99
N SER A 190 -2.64 25.96 0.76
CA SER A 190 -3.29 26.50 -0.42
C SER A 190 -3.60 25.39 -1.42
N ALA A 191 -4.80 25.41 -1.99
CA ALA A 191 -5.19 24.64 -3.15
C ALA A 191 -5.87 25.59 -4.14
N TRP A 192 -6.19 25.16 -5.34
CA TRP A 192 -6.83 26.04 -6.32
C TRP A 192 -8.13 26.66 -5.79
N GLY A 193 -8.12 27.96 -5.56
CA GLY A 193 -9.25 28.72 -5.02
C GLY A 193 -9.59 28.43 -3.56
N LYS A 194 -8.71 27.82 -2.81
CA LYS A 194 -8.91 27.44 -1.40
C LYS A 194 -7.68 27.73 -0.58
N GLN A 195 -7.89 28.22 0.66
CA GLN A 195 -6.77 28.45 1.58
C GLN A 195 -7.21 28.24 3.03
N LEU A 196 -6.32 27.70 3.83
CA LEU A 196 -6.49 27.51 5.27
C LEU A 196 -5.26 28.01 6.01
N THR A 197 -5.47 28.75 7.09
CA THR A 197 -4.42 29.13 8.04
C THR A 197 -4.55 28.28 9.29
N VAL A 198 -3.43 27.76 9.78
CA VAL A 198 -3.32 27.00 11.03
C VAL A 198 -2.11 27.43 11.84
N ASP A 199 -2.15 27.21 13.14
CA ASP A 199 -1.05 27.54 14.05
C ASP A 199 -0.18 26.33 14.39
N SER A 200 -0.63 25.11 14.07
CA SER A 200 0.10 23.87 14.36
C SER A 200 -0.11 22.81 13.29
N ALA A 201 0.88 21.95 13.10
CA ALA A 201 0.80 20.75 12.29
C ALA A 201 -0.19 19.70 12.86
N ASP A 202 -0.51 19.78 14.15
CA ASP A 202 -1.46 18.88 14.83
C ASP A 202 -2.92 19.31 14.70
N ASP A 203 -3.18 20.45 14.05
CA ASP A 203 -4.54 20.88 13.79
C ASP A 203 -5.26 19.83 12.90
N PRO A 204 -6.39 19.26 13.36
CA PRO A 204 -7.11 18.23 12.59
C PRO A 204 -7.57 18.72 11.20
N ARG A 205 -7.71 20.03 11.03
CA ARG A 205 -8.07 20.65 9.75
C ARG A 205 -6.97 20.49 8.70
N VAL A 206 -5.71 20.28 9.11
CA VAL A 206 -4.61 19.96 8.17
C VAL A 206 -4.93 18.68 7.41
N THR A 207 -5.22 17.59 8.13
CA THR A 207 -5.57 16.30 7.52
C THR A 207 -6.86 16.41 6.69
N GLN A 208 -7.86 17.17 7.19
CA GLN A 208 -9.10 17.40 6.48
C GLN A 208 -8.86 18.14 5.16
N PHE A 209 -8.02 19.18 5.16
CA PHE A 209 -7.68 19.98 3.97
C PHE A 209 -6.96 19.13 2.92
N PHE A 210 -5.96 18.32 3.32
CA PHE A 210 -5.31 17.38 2.41
C PHE A 210 -6.30 16.38 1.80
N THR A 211 -7.13 15.74 2.63
CA THR A 211 -8.12 14.75 2.17
C THR A 211 -9.11 15.34 1.19
N LYS A 212 -9.52 16.58 1.40
CA LYS A 212 -10.51 17.28 0.58
C LYS A 212 -9.93 17.81 -0.73
N TYR A 213 -8.75 18.41 -0.70
CA TYR A 213 -8.26 19.23 -1.80
C TYR A 213 -7.09 18.66 -2.60
N VAL A 214 -6.38 17.63 -2.11
CA VAL A 214 -5.45 16.90 -2.97
C VAL A 214 -6.24 16.17 -4.05
N GLN A 215 -6.05 16.56 -5.31
CA GLN A 215 -6.84 16.07 -6.45
C GLN A 215 -8.36 16.20 -6.22
N GLY A 216 -8.78 17.24 -5.50
CA GLY A 216 -10.19 17.50 -5.19
C GLY A 216 -10.96 18.09 -6.37
N GLU A 217 -12.27 18.28 -6.18
CA GLU A 217 -13.20 18.77 -7.21
C GLU A 217 -12.87 20.19 -7.73
N GLN A 218 -12.13 21.00 -6.94
CA GLN A 218 -11.69 22.33 -7.33
C GLN A 218 -10.56 22.32 -8.37
N THR A 219 -9.93 21.16 -8.62
CA THR A 219 -8.78 21.01 -9.50
C THR A 219 -9.16 21.28 -10.95
N PRO A 220 -8.52 22.25 -11.64
CA PRO A 220 -8.80 22.49 -13.06
C PRO A 220 -8.28 21.39 -13.99
N GLU A 221 -7.11 20.81 -13.68
CA GLU A 221 -6.44 19.78 -14.48
C GLU A 221 -6.16 18.53 -13.66
N PRO A 222 -7.21 17.76 -13.28
CA PRO A 222 -7.04 16.59 -12.45
C PRO A 222 -6.20 15.51 -13.17
N GLY A 223 -5.21 14.97 -12.44
CA GLY A 223 -4.32 13.94 -12.97
C GLY A 223 -3.16 14.45 -13.82
N ALA A 224 -3.02 15.76 -14.03
CA ALA A 224 -1.85 16.34 -14.68
C ALA A 224 -0.56 16.06 -13.86
N ALA A 225 0.59 16.03 -14.54
CA ALA A 225 1.83 15.58 -13.94
C ALA A 225 2.34 16.48 -12.81
N CYS A 226 2.69 15.92 -11.67
CA CYS A 226 3.37 16.59 -10.56
C CYS A 226 4.89 16.33 -10.53
N THR A 227 5.42 15.63 -11.53
CA THR A 227 6.85 15.35 -11.70
C THR A 227 7.35 15.95 -13.01
N SER A 228 8.67 16.02 -13.18
CA SER A 228 9.31 16.62 -14.37
C SER A 228 9.07 18.13 -14.56
N GLY A 229 8.61 18.80 -13.51
CA GLY A 229 8.56 20.27 -13.43
C GLY A 229 9.91 20.88 -12.99
N LEU A 230 9.84 22.05 -12.36
CA LEU A 230 11.01 22.67 -11.74
C LEU A 230 11.32 21.99 -10.41
N ALA A 231 12.57 21.57 -10.24
CA ALA A 231 13.11 21.26 -8.92
C ALA A 231 13.62 22.59 -8.31
N GLY A 232 13.35 22.83 -7.03
CA GLY A 232 13.90 23.99 -6.32
C GLY A 232 15.45 23.97 -6.33
N LYS A 233 16.05 25.15 -6.35
CA LYS A 233 17.51 25.31 -6.22
C LYS A 233 17.94 25.17 -4.77
#